data_ff054d3a9b0236d8024fa098196908f9
#
_entry.id   ff054d3a9b0236d8024fa098196908f9
#
_cell.length_a   1.000
_cell.length_b   1.000
_cell.length_c   1.000
_cell.angle_alpha   90.00
_cell.angle_beta   90.00
_cell.angle_gamma   90.00
#
_symmetry.space_group_name_H-M   'P 1'
#
loop_
_entity.id
_entity.type
_entity.pdbx_description
1 polymer ?
#
loop_
_entity_poly.entity_id
_entity_poly.type
_entity_poly.pdbx_seq_one_letter_code
_entity_poly.pdbx_strand_id
1 'polypeptide(L)'
;IYHLLISGISPRPIALVGSIDKNGNSNLAPYSFFNAFGANPPIIGFSPALSGRTGLPKDTLLNIRDTKEFTISIINSHMVEQISLSSCEFDKGIDEFVKTGLKKYKSKMIKPFGVSDSYFIMECKLYDIIELGGKKASGNLILGEVINFHVSEEVIEDDNQINPYKFDAIARNGGGWYTDSKKGLFEVKKPKHKGIGFDELPDFILKSNLTGNQLAKLASINKIPAYQI
;
A
#
# COMPACT_ATOMS: atom_id res chain seq x y z
N ILE A 1 6.79 -21.01 6.34
CA ILE A 1 6.17 -20.36 5.17
C ILE A 1 5.91 -18.88 5.45
N TYR A 2 5.24 -18.52 6.56
CA TYR A 2 4.89 -17.12 6.86
C TYR A 2 6.10 -16.16 6.80
N HIS A 3 7.21 -16.48 7.47
CA HIS A 3 8.43 -15.65 7.46
C HIS A 3 9.03 -15.47 6.06
N LEU A 4 8.97 -16.50 5.21
CA LEU A 4 9.42 -16.39 3.81
C LEU A 4 8.55 -15.43 3.02
N LEU A 5 7.21 -15.51 3.18
CA LEU A 5 6.28 -14.60 2.50
C LEU A 5 6.52 -13.14 2.89
N ILE A 6 6.58 -12.84 4.18
CA ILE A 6 6.72 -11.45 4.66
C ILE A 6 8.12 -10.86 4.42
N SER A 7 9.16 -11.70 4.26
CA SER A 7 10.52 -11.26 3.97
C SER A 7 10.80 -11.19 2.46
N GLY A 8 10.29 -12.15 1.69
CA GLY A 8 10.49 -12.21 0.24
C GLY A 8 9.59 -11.23 -0.52
N ILE A 9 8.35 -10.99 -0.03
CA ILE A 9 7.46 -9.97 -0.59
C ILE A 9 7.62 -8.70 0.24
N SER A 10 8.61 -7.89 -0.12
CA SER A 10 8.94 -6.64 0.60
C SER A 10 9.70 -5.66 -0.30
N PRO A 11 9.60 -4.34 -0.07
CA PRO A 11 8.74 -3.69 0.92
C PRO A 11 7.26 -3.72 0.52
N ARG A 12 6.36 -3.83 1.50
CA ARG A 12 4.91 -3.81 1.27
C ARG A 12 4.33 -2.48 1.72
N PRO A 13 3.43 -1.86 0.94
CA PRO A 13 2.65 -0.72 1.41
C PRO A 13 1.79 -1.13 2.60
N ILE A 14 1.43 -0.17 3.44
CA ILE A 14 0.64 -0.41 4.65
C ILE A 14 -0.67 0.36 4.54
N ALA A 15 -1.79 -0.37 4.61
CA ALA A 15 -3.11 0.19 4.77
C ALA A 15 -3.41 0.36 6.26
N LEU A 16 -3.55 1.57 6.75
CA LEU A 16 -4.11 1.85 8.06
C LEU A 16 -5.61 1.99 7.90
N VAL A 17 -6.33 0.92 8.27
CA VAL A 17 -7.76 0.77 8.01
C VAL A 17 -8.58 1.26 9.18
N GLY A 18 -9.40 2.29 8.92
CA GLY A 18 -10.44 2.74 9.83
C GLY A 18 -11.77 2.05 9.51
N SER A 19 -12.42 1.50 10.50
CA SER A 19 -13.75 0.88 10.40
C SER A 19 -14.60 1.22 11.61
N ILE A 20 -15.90 0.98 11.53
CA ILE A 20 -16.83 1.11 12.65
C ILE A 20 -17.71 -0.13 12.76
N ASP A 21 -18.12 -0.47 13.97
CA ASP A 21 -19.14 -1.48 14.19
C ASP A 21 -20.57 -0.93 13.94
N LYS A 22 -21.59 -1.77 14.08
CA LYS A 22 -23.02 -1.37 13.94
C LYS A 22 -23.46 -0.30 14.94
N ASN A 23 -22.77 -0.18 16.07
CA ASN A 23 -23.07 0.79 17.12
C ASN A 23 -22.29 2.11 16.91
N GLY A 24 -21.40 2.17 15.92
CA GLY A 24 -20.57 3.35 15.62
C GLY A 24 -19.25 3.38 16.41
N ASN A 25 -18.88 2.31 17.10
CA ASN A 25 -17.58 2.23 17.77
C ASN A 25 -16.46 2.13 16.73
N SER A 26 -15.45 2.98 16.88
CA SER A 26 -14.33 3.05 15.95
C SER A 26 -13.33 1.93 16.20
N ASN A 27 -12.70 1.46 15.11
CA ASN A 27 -11.57 0.55 15.14
C ASN A 27 -10.54 1.00 14.10
N LEU A 28 -9.24 0.89 14.44
CA LEU A 28 -8.13 1.29 13.58
C LEU A 28 -7.03 0.24 13.63
N ALA A 29 -6.71 -0.37 12.48
CA ALA A 29 -5.69 -1.42 12.42
C ALA A 29 -4.85 -1.38 11.13
N PRO A 30 -3.52 -1.65 11.19
CA PRO A 30 -2.64 -1.65 10.04
C PRO A 30 -2.58 -3.03 9.38
N TYR A 31 -2.57 -3.05 8.03
CA TYR A 31 -2.44 -4.25 7.20
C TYR A 31 -1.41 -4.02 6.10
N SER A 32 -0.45 -4.92 5.97
CA SER A 32 0.60 -4.83 4.94
C SER A 32 0.46 -5.85 3.81
N PHE A 33 -0.55 -6.72 3.84
CA PHE A 33 -1.00 -7.43 2.64
C PHE A 33 -2.01 -6.54 1.93
N PHE A 34 -1.51 -5.53 1.19
CA PHE A 34 -2.29 -4.44 0.64
C PHE A 34 -1.73 -3.99 -0.70
N ASN A 35 -2.62 -3.70 -1.67
CA ASN A 35 -2.25 -3.05 -2.94
C ASN A 35 -3.48 -2.48 -3.67
N ALA A 36 -3.23 -1.76 -4.80
CA ALA A 36 -4.23 -1.38 -5.80
C ALA A 36 -4.35 -2.48 -6.87
N PHE A 37 -5.57 -2.76 -7.34
CA PHE A 37 -5.89 -3.83 -8.28
C PHE A 37 -6.57 -3.37 -9.56
N GLY A 38 -7.07 -2.14 -9.61
CA GLY A 38 -7.69 -1.58 -10.81
C GLY A 38 -7.89 -0.08 -10.67
N ALA A 39 -8.00 0.61 -11.80
CA ALA A 39 -8.24 2.05 -11.86
C ALA A 39 -9.63 2.42 -12.39
N ASN A 40 -10.33 1.48 -13.03
CA ASN A 40 -11.70 1.70 -13.52
C ASN A 40 -12.52 0.40 -13.43
N PRO A 41 -13.31 0.22 -12.34
CA PRO A 41 -13.38 1.07 -11.15
C PRO A 41 -12.08 1.05 -10.33
N PRO A 42 -11.83 2.07 -9.46
CA PRO A 42 -10.63 2.12 -8.63
C PRO A 42 -10.76 1.11 -7.48
N ILE A 43 -10.17 -0.06 -7.66
CA ILE A 43 -10.21 -1.16 -6.69
C ILE A 43 -8.89 -1.26 -5.94
N ILE A 44 -9.00 -1.31 -4.63
CA ILE A 44 -7.92 -1.65 -3.70
C ILE A 44 -8.24 -2.94 -2.97
N GLY A 45 -7.21 -3.61 -2.47
CA GLY A 45 -7.41 -4.83 -1.68
C GLY A 45 -6.41 -4.95 -0.55
N PHE A 46 -6.89 -5.45 0.58
CA PHE A 46 -6.03 -5.81 1.71
C PHE A 46 -6.56 -7.09 2.37
N SER A 47 -5.69 -7.78 3.12
CA SER A 47 -6.05 -9.08 3.67
C SER A 47 -5.81 -9.17 5.18
N PRO A 48 -6.83 -8.96 6.02
CA PRO A 48 -6.78 -9.33 7.43
C PRO A 48 -6.79 -10.84 7.58
N ALA A 49 -5.72 -11.40 8.14
CA ALA A 49 -5.69 -12.81 8.47
C ALA A 49 -6.51 -13.10 9.74
N LEU A 50 -7.09 -14.29 9.80
CA LEU A 50 -7.64 -14.82 11.03
C LEU A 50 -6.51 -14.92 12.08
N SER A 51 -6.84 -14.72 13.35
CA SER A 51 -5.86 -14.80 14.43
C SER A 51 -5.09 -16.13 14.36
N GLY A 52 -3.77 -16.07 14.31
CA GLY A 52 -2.91 -17.26 14.33
C GLY A 52 -3.01 -18.06 15.63
N ARG A 53 -3.40 -17.39 16.73
CA ARG A 53 -3.58 -17.99 18.04
C ARG A 53 -4.97 -18.61 18.20
N THR A 54 -6.03 -17.83 17.94
CA THR A 54 -7.42 -18.26 18.22
C THR A 54 -8.16 -18.77 16.98
N GLY A 55 -7.78 -18.33 15.79
CA GLY A 55 -8.54 -18.56 14.53
C GLY A 55 -9.72 -17.61 14.35
N LEU A 56 -9.95 -16.67 15.27
CA LEU A 56 -11.05 -15.72 15.20
C LEU A 56 -10.76 -14.60 14.19
N PRO A 57 -11.79 -14.05 13.55
CA PRO A 57 -11.66 -12.88 12.68
C PRO A 57 -11.27 -11.64 13.48
N LYS A 58 -10.56 -10.71 12.83
CA LYS A 58 -10.26 -9.38 13.35
C LYS A 58 -11.51 -8.50 13.32
N ASP A 59 -11.61 -7.53 14.25
CA ASP A 59 -12.76 -6.60 14.31
C ASP A 59 -12.94 -5.82 13.01
N THR A 60 -11.86 -5.41 12.35
CA THR A 60 -11.91 -4.79 11.02
C THR A 60 -12.69 -5.63 10.00
N LEU A 61 -12.46 -6.94 9.94
CA LEU A 61 -13.19 -7.83 9.02
C LEU A 61 -14.68 -7.89 9.37
N LEU A 62 -15.01 -8.01 10.66
CA LEU A 62 -16.39 -8.04 11.13
C LEU A 62 -17.12 -6.73 10.83
N ASN A 63 -16.50 -5.61 11.15
CA ASN A 63 -17.03 -4.28 10.92
C ASN A 63 -17.32 -4.03 9.44
N ILE A 64 -16.39 -4.37 8.54
CA ILE A 64 -16.57 -4.20 7.09
C ILE A 64 -17.64 -5.14 6.54
N ARG A 65 -17.74 -6.37 7.04
CA ARG A 65 -18.85 -7.27 6.67
C ARG A 65 -20.21 -6.69 7.01
N ASP A 66 -20.29 -6.01 8.14
CA ASP A 66 -21.52 -5.45 8.67
C ASP A 66 -21.90 -4.10 8.03
N THR A 67 -20.97 -3.18 7.98
CA THR A 67 -21.22 -1.78 7.57
C THR A 67 -20.99 -1.52 6.08
N LYS A 68 -20.21 -2.38 5.40
CA LYS A 68 -19.82 -2.26 3.99
C LYS A 68 -18.98 -1.01 3.67
N GLU A 69 -18.42 -0.36 4.68
CA GLU A 69 -17.68 0.90 4.55
C GLU A 69 -16.39 0.83 5.37
N PHE A 70 -15.32 1.46 4.86
CA PHE A 70 -14.06 1.59 5.55
C PHE A 70 -13.20 2.70 4.95
N THR A 71 -12.23 3.18 5.70
CA THR A 71 -11.20 4.08 5.20
C THR A 71 -9.86 3.37 5.10
N ILE A 72 -8.98 3.85 4.23
CA ILE A 72 -7.55 3.52 4.24
C ILE A 72 -6.77 4.82 4.29
N SER A 73 -5.93 4.95 5.30
CA SER A 73 -4.94 6.04 5.42
C SER A 73 -3.55 5.47 5.13
N ILE A 74 -2.78 6.12 4.24
CA ILE A 74 -1.40 5.72 3.96
C ILE A 74 -0.48 6.24 5.07
N ILE A 75 0.49 5.43 5.46
CA ILE A 75 1.39 5.71 6.57
C ILE A 75 2.59 6.52 6.13
N ASN A 76 2.88 7.58 6.86
CA ASN A 76 4.03 8.46 6.69
C ASN A 76 5.02 8.28 7.86
N SER A 77 6.29 8.67 7.69
CA SER A 77 7.36 8.39 8.65
C SER A 77 7.10 8.94 10.06
N HIS A 78 6.47 10.12 10.15
CA HIS A 78 6.22 10.79 11.42
C HIS A 78 5.21 10.10 12.35
N MET A 79 4.46 9.08 11.85
CA MET A 79 3.47 8.36 12.67
C MET A 79 3.76 6.86 12.83
N VAL A 80 4.93 6.36 12.41
CA VAL A 80 5.23 4.92 12.34
C VAL A 80 5.13 4.21 13.69
N GLU A 81 5.55 4.83 14.78
CA GLU A 81 5.46 4.24 16.12
C GLU A 81 4.01 4.16 16.63
N GLN A 82 3.20 5.18 16.37
CA GLN A 82 1.76 5.17 16.68
C GLN A 82 1.04 4.06 15.90
N ILE A 83 1.42 3.86 14.64
CA ILE A 83 0.89 2.78 13.81
C ILE A 83 1.33 1.39 14.32
N SER A 84 2.58 1.27 14.76
CA SER A 84 3.06 0.04 15.41
C SER A 84 2.24 -0.28 16.65
N LEU A 85 1.94 0.73 17.47
CA LEU A 85 1.09 0.59 18.66
C LEU A 85 -0.35 0.17 18.30
N SER A 86 -0.93 0.69 17.19
CA SER A 86 -2.28 0.30 16.76
C SER A 86 -2.38 -1.17 16.32
N SER A 87 -1.26 -1.86 16.13
CA SER A 87 -1.22 -3.31 15.81
C SER A 87 -1.36 -4.21 17.03
N CYS A 88 -1.35 -3.67 18.24
CA CYS A 88 -1.55 -4.43 19.46
C CYS A 88 -2.95 -5.05 19.51
N GLU A 89 -3.06 -6.25 20.09
CA GLU A 89 -4.35 -6.91 20.30
C GLU A 89 -5.02 -6.29 21.56
N PHE A 90 -5.70 -5.16 21.38
CA PHE A 90 -6.54 -4.56 22.40
C PHE A 90 -7.83 -5.36 22.58
N ASP A 91 -8.46 -5.22 23.74
CA ASP A 91 -9.76 -5.82 23.99
C ASP A 91 -10.84 -5.23 23.10
N LYS A 92 -11.85 -6.04 22.80
CA LYS A 92 -12.97 -5.62 21.96
C LYS A 92 -13.64 -4.35 22.48
N GLY A 93 -13.89 -3.39 21.60
CA GLY A 93 -14.52 -2.10 21.92
C GLY A 93 -13.55 -1.03 22.40
N ILE A 94 -12.26 -1.31 22.44
CA ILE A 94 -11.23 -0.29 22.66
C ILE A 94 -11.04 0.48 21.35
N ASP A 95 -11.01 1.81 21.45
CA ASP A 95 -10.74 2.72 20.32
C ASP A 95 -9.23 2.95 20.17
N GLU A 96 -8.63 2.37 19.12
CA GLU A 96 -7.19 2.50 18.88
C GLU A 96 -6.77 3.94 18.55
N PHE A 97 -7.66 4.79 18.04
CA PHE A 97 -7.37 6.21 17.89
C PHE A 97 -7.00 6.84 19.24
N VAL A 98 -7.75 6.51 20.29
CA VAL A 98 -7.47 7.00 21.65
C VAL A 98 -6.17 6.40 22.19
N LYS A 99 -5.93 5.10 21.97
CA LYS A 99 -4.74 4.40 22.46
C LYS A 99 -3.44 4.89 21.80
N THR A 100 -3.51 5.26 20.53
CA THR A 100 -2.34 5.70 19.77
C THR A 100 -2.15 7.22 19.75
N GLY A 101 -3.17 7.99 20.16
CA GLY A 101 -3.17 9.45 20.08
C GLY A 101 -3.32 9.98 18.64
N LEU A 102 -3.66 9.11 17.68
CA LEU A 102 -3.96 9.52 16.32
C LEU A 102 -5.31 10.23 16.24
N LYS A 103 -5.36 11.31 15.45
CA LYS A 103 -6.59 12.12 15.33
C LYS A 103 -7.51 11.57 14.24
N LYS A 104 -8.80 11.52 14.56
CA LYS A 104 -9.84 11.13 13.60
C LYS A 104 -10.04 12.19 12.53
N TYR A 105 -9.97 11.79 11.28
CA TYR A 105 -10.41 12.58 10.12
C TYR A 105 -11.84 12.16 9.75
N LYS A 106 -12.77 13.10 9.75
CA LYS A 106 -14.17 12.83 9.42
C LYS A 106 -14.34 12.62 7.92
N SER A 107 -14.80 11.45 7.52
CA SER A 107 -15.14 11.13 6.13
C SER A 107 -16.29 11.99 5.59
N LYS A 108 -16.34 12.19 4.28
CA LYS A 108 -17.37 12.94 3.57
C LYS A 108 -18.51 12.06 3.05
N MET A 109 -18.18 10.86 2.58
CA MET A 109 -19.12 9.98 1.87
C MET A 109 -19.53 8.74 2.67
N ILE A 110 -18.77 8.39 3.72
CA ILE A 110 -18.96 7.21 4.56
C ILE A 110 -18.87 7.56 6.04
N LYS A 111 -19.19 6.61 6.92
CA LYS A 111 -19.16 6.84 8.37
C LYS A 111 -17.81 6.59 9.03
N PRO A 112 -17.00 5.56 8.66
CA PRO A 112 -15.70 5.32 9.27
C PRO A 112 -14.76 6.53 9.16
N PHE A 113 -13.89 6.69 10.18
CA PHE A 113 -12.92 7.80 10.22
C PHE A 113 -11.61 7.39 9.54
N GLY A 114 -11.00 8.33 8.80
CA GLY A 114 -9.58 8.27 8.44
C GLY A 114 -8.69 8.81 9.56
N VAL A 115 -7.38 8.94 9.28
CA VAL A 115 -6.38 9.51 10.19
C VAL A 115 -5.96 10.88 9.68
N SER A 116 -6.16 11.94 10.49
CA SER A 116 -5.87 13.32 10.08
C SER A 116 -4.40 13.59 9.75
N ASP A 117 -3.49 12.83 10.36
CA ASP A 117 -2.05 12.98 10.17
C ASP A 117 -1.55 12.30 8.87
N SER A 118 -2.42 11.56 8.16
CA SER A 118 -2.09 10.94 6.87
C SER A 118 -2.22 11.93 5.72
N TYR A 119 -1.24 11.97 4.85
CA TYR A 119 -1.28 12.79 3.63
C TYR A 119 -2.23 12.25 2.54
N PHE A 120 -2.67 10.98 2.67
CA PHE A 120 -3.52 10.33 1.67
C PHE A 120 -4.52 9.39 2.32
N ILE A 121 -5.81 9.73 2.23
CA ILE A 121 -6.90 8.95 2.79
C ILE A 121 -7.86 8.56 1.66
N MET A 122 -8.28 7.31 1.64
CA MET A 122 -9.29 6.77 0.73
C MET A 122 -10.56 6.42 1.51
N GLU A 123 -11.70 6.86 1.03
CA GLU A 123 -13.01 6.38 1.48
C GLU A 123 -13.47 5.26 0.57
N CYS A 124 -13.79 4.11 1.14
CA CYS A 124 -14.03 2.89 0.39
C CYS A 124 -15.40 2.27 0.73
N LYS A 125 -16.08 1.75 -0.30
CA LYS A 125 -17.17 0.80 -0.15
C LYS A 125 -16.71 -0.61 -0.42
N LEU A 126 -17.21 -1.55 0.35
CA LEU A 126 -16.92 -2.96 0.15
C LEU A 126 -17.39 -3.40 -1.25
N TYR A 127 -16.46 -3.92 -2.04
CA TYR A 127 -16.73 -4.55 -3.33
C TYR A 127 -16.97 -6.05 -3.15
N ASP A 128 -16.04 -6.77 -2.50
CA ASP A 128 -16.15 -8.20 -2.23
C ASP A 128 -15.24 -8.64 -1.08
N ILE A 129 -15.50 -9.83 -0.52
CA ILE A 129 -14.63 -10.51 0.46
C ILE A 129 -14.41 -11.94 0.00
N ILE A 130 -13.15 -12.28 -0.30
CA ILE A 130 -12.74 -13.62 -0.70
C ILE A 130 -12.04 -14.30 0.47
N GLU A 131 -12.66 -15.33 1.03
CA GLU A 131 -12.07 -16.13 2.12
C GLU A 131 -11.01 -17.10 1.57
N LEU A 132 -9.78 -16.98 2.05
CA LEU A 132 -8.62 -17.73 1.55
C LEU A 132 -8.27 -18.90 2.48
N GLY A 133 -9.25 -19.72 2.89
CA GLY A 133 -8.99 -21.00 3.55
C GLY A 133 -9.71 -21.28 4.87
N GLY A 134 -10.10 -20.29 5.68
CA GLY A 134 -10.93 -20.48 6.90
C GLY A 134 -10.24 -21.12 8.12
N LYS A 135 -8.91 -21.33 8.08
CA LYS A 135 -8.11 -21.84 9.23
C LYS A 135 -7.33 -20.72 9.90
N LYS A 136 -6.71 -21.02 11.05
CA LYS A 136 -5.80 -20.09 11.75
C LYS A 136 -4.79 -19.49 10.76
N ALA A 137 -4.58 -18.19 10.83
CA ALA A 137 -3.71 -17.41 9.95
C ALA A 137 -4.12 -17.37 8.45
N SER A 138 -5.29 -17.92 8.07
CA SER A 138 -5.82 -17.75 6.71
C SER A 138 -6.17 -16.30 6.43
N GLY A 139 -5.85 -15.81 5.23
CA GLY A 139 -6.21 -14.49 4.76
C GLY A 139 -7.70 -14.36 4.42
N ASN A 140 -8.18 -13.13 4.43
CA ASN A 140 -9.50 -12.76 3.91
C ASN A 140 -9.30 -11.54 3.02
N LEU A 141 -9.23 -11.72 1.72
CA LEU A 141 -9.01 -10.62 0.80
C LEU A 141 -10.28 -9.75 0.74
N ILE A 142 -10.20 -8.56 1.31
CA ILE A 142 -11.22 -7.53 1.21
C ILE A 142 -10.88 -6.67 -0.01
N LEU A 143 -11.79 -6.61 -0.96
CA LEU A 143 -11.75 -5.70 -2.09
C LEU A 143 -12.67 -4.52 -1.80
N GLY A 144 -12.19 -3.31 -2.02
CA GLY A 144 -12.94 -2.08 -1.85
C GLY A 144 -12.86 -1.19 -3.07
N GLU A 145 -13.98 -0.62 -3.45
CA GLU A 145 -14.03 0.46 -4.42
C GLU A 145 -13.76 1.79 -3.71
N VAL A 146 -12.78 2.52 -4.17
CA VAL A 146 -12.47 3.86 -3.66
C VAL A 146 -13.47 4.84 -4.26
N ILE A 147 -14.29 5.46 -3.41
CA ILE A 147 -15.33 6.40 -3.83
C ILE A 147 -14.96 7.86 -3.59
N ASN A 148 -13.93 8.11 -2.78
CA ASN A 148 -13.42 9.45 -2.53
C ASN A 148 -11.96 9.41 -2.06
N PHE A 149 -11.19 10.43 -2.47
CA PHE A 149 -9.80 10.63 -2.06
C PHE A 149 -9.68 11.95 -1.29
N HIS A 150 -8.88 11.93 -0.22
CA HIS A 150 -8.40 13.12 0.46
C HIS A 150 -6.88 13.12 0.36
N VAL A 151 -6.33 14.13 -0.26
CA VAL A 151 -4.89 14.29 -0.46
C VAL A 151 -4.48 15.64 0.10
N SER A 152 -3.41 15.66 0.90
CA SER A 152 -2.87 16.91 1.44
C SER A 152 -2.25 17.74 0.30
N GLU A 153 -2.52 19.04 0.30
CA GLU A 153 -1.91 19.98 -0.64
C GLU A 153 -0.38 20.04 -0.51
N GLU A 154 0.16 19.68 0.65
CA GLU A 154 1.59 19.65 0.92
C GLU A 154 2.37 18.66 0.02
N VAL A 155 1.69 17.60 -0.47
CA VAL A 155 2.31 16.52 -1.24
C VAL A 155 1.94 16.51 -2.71
N ILE A 156 0.99 17.34 -3.14
CA ILE A 156 0.58 17.48 -4.54
C ILE A 156 1.49 18.49 -5.26
N GLU A 157 1.88 18.18 -6.47
CA GLU A 157 2.55 19.07 -7.43
C GLU A 157 1.54 19.66 -8.43
N ASP A 158 1.96 20.68 -9.18
CA ASP A 158 1.10 21.43 -10.12
C ASP A 158 0.43 20.56 -11.21
N ASP A 159 0.99 19.40 -11.53
CA ASP A 159 0.43 18.44 -12.49
C ASP A 159 -0.52 17.41 -11.86
N ASN A 160 -0.95 17.63 -10.61
CA ASN A 160 -1.76 16.72 -9.79
C ASN A 160 -1.07 15.37 -9.47
N GLN A 161 0.25 15.29 -9.59
CA GLN A 161 1.00 14.13 -9.14
C GLN A 161 1.43 14.30 -7.68
N ILE A 162 1.52 13.17 -6.98
CA ILE A 162 2.04 13.16 -5.61
C ILE A 162 3.57 13.14 -5.67
N ASN A 163 4.20 14.12 -5.04
CA ASN A 163 5.65 14.15 -4.89
C ASN A 163 6.12 13.05 -3.94
N PRO A 164 6.88 12.06 -4.38
CA PRO A 164 7.24 10.92 -3.55
C PRO A 164 8.18 11.28 -2.38
N TYR A 165 8.97 12.36 -2.49
CA TYR A 165 9.82 12.85 -1.43
C TYR A 165 9.03 13.57 -0.32
N LYS A 166 7.99 14.34 -0.69
CA LYS A 166 7.09 15.00 0.26
C LYS A 166 6.12 13.97 0.88
N PHE A 167 5.69 12.99 0.10
CA PHE A 167 4.75 11.95 0.54
C PHE A 167 5.32 11.06 1.65
N ASP A 168 6.63 10.80 1.64
CA ASP A 168 7.37 10.16 2.74
C ASP A 168 6.72 8.88 3.27
N ALA A 169 6.28 8.01 2.36
CA ALA A 169 5.57 6.78 2.71
C ALA A 169 6.50 5.76 3.37
N ILE A 170 5.95 5.03 4.34
CA ILE A 170 6.62 3.93 5.03
C ILE A 170 6.07 2.59 4.54
N ALA A 171 6.96 1.63 4.34
CA ALA A 171 6.60 0.27 3.95
C ALA A 171 7.09 -0.77 4.94
N ARG A 172 6.37 -1.91 5.03
CA ARG A 172 6.66 -3.02 5.94
C ARG A 172 7.55 -4.05 5.27
N ASN A 173 8.57 -4.51 5.98
CA ASN A 173 9.40 -5.66 5.60
C ASN A 173 9.16 -6.86 6.54
N GLY A 174 10.01 -7.86 6.49
CA GLY A 174 9.96 -9.00 7.40
C GLY A 174 10.38 -8.64 8.83
N GLY A 175 9.89 -9.37 9.81
CA GLY A 175 10.20 -9.12 11.21
C GLY A 175 9.77 -7.72 11.69
N GLY A 176 10.66 -7.01 12.39
CA GLY A 176 10.46 -5.64 12.87
C GLY A 176 10.90 -4.53 11.91
N TRP A 177 11.25 -4.85 10.68
CA TRP A 177 11.85 -3.90 9.75
C TRP A 177 10.83 -3.09 8.95
N TYR A 178 11.13 -1.81 8.75
CA TYR A 178 10.41 -0.89 7.88
C TYR A 178 11.36 -0.26 6.87
N THR A 179 10.83 0.16 5.74
CA THR A 179 11.54 0.96 4.73
C THR A 179 10.95 2.35 4.71
N ASP A 180 11.81 3.34 4.90
CA ASP A 180 11.54 4.73 4.59
C ASP A 180 11.77 4.92 3.09
N SER A 181 10.67 5.06 2.32
CA SER A 181 10.75 5.13 0.86
C SER A 181 11.55 6.34 0.38
N LYS A 182 11.49 7.47 1.10
CA LYS A 182 12.19 8.71 0.77
C LYS A 182 13.71 8.53 0.69
N LYS A 183 14.29 7.67 1.54
CA LYS A 183 15.76 7.47 1.59
C LYS A 183 16.32 6.65 0.44
N GLY A 184 15.49 5.88 -0.26
CA GLY A 184 15.92 4.98 -1.33
C GLY A 184 15.33 5.31 -2.70
N LEU A 185 14.70 6.48 -2.87
CA LEU A 185 14.10 6.87 -4.13
C LEU A 185 15.15 7.10 -5.21
N PHE A 186 14.91 6.55 -6.38
CA PHE A 186 15.64 6.85 -7.60
C PHE A 186 14.69 6.78 -8.80
N GLU A 187 14.94 7.60 -9.80
CA GLU A 187 14.12 7.64 -11.01
C GLU A 187 14.66 6.67 -12.07
N VAL A 188 13.77 5.86 -12.62
CA VAL A 188 14.02 5.11 -13.85
C VAL A 188 13.07 5.64 -14.93
N LYS A 189 13.62 6.32 -15.95
CA LYS A 189 12.81 6.87 -17.06
C LYS A 189 12.17 5.73 -17.83
N LYS A 190 10.83 5.70 -17.85
CA LYS A 190 10.08 4.75 -18.66
C LYS A 190 10.34 5.03 -20.14
N PRO A 191 10.68 4.00 -20.96
CA PRO A 191 10.80 4.18 -22.40
C PRO A 191 9.50 4.73 -23.00
N LYS A 192 9.60 5.80 -23.79
CA LYS A 192 8.46 6.43 -24.48
C LYS A 192 8.07 5.71 -25.77
N HIS A 193 8.96 4.83 -26.26
CA HIS A 193 8.83 4.12 -27.53
C HIS A 193 9.08 2.62 -27.32
N LYS A 194 8.78 1.82 -28.34
CA LYS A 194 9.20 0.43 -28.38
C LYS A 194 10.74 0.39 -28.44
N GLY A 195 11.38 -0.19 -27.41
CA GLY A 195 12.82 -0.39 -27.40
C GLY A 195 13.25 -1.41 -28.44
N ILE A 196 14.51 -1.33 -28.90
CA ILE A 196 15.07 -2.31 -29.87
C ILE A 196 15.25 -3.70 -29.23
N GLY A 197 15.42 -3.78 -27.89
CA GLY A 197 15.72 -5.06 -27.20
C GLY A 197 17.19 -5.44 -27.26
N PHE A 198 17.54 -6.54 -26.56
CA PHE A 198 18.93 -7.04 -26.53
C PHE A 198 19.32 -7.71 -27.83
N ASP A 199 18.39 -8.34 -28.51
CA ASP A 199 18.55 -9.05 -29.77
C ASP A 199 18.94 -8.13 -30.94
N GLU A 200 18.66 -6.85 -30.87
CA GLU A 200 19.08 -5.86 -31.85
C GLU A 200 20.34 -5.06 -31.44
N LEU A 201 20.89 -5.31 -30.24
CA LEU A 201 22.14 -4.69 -29.84
C LEU A 201 23.33 -5.28 -30.64
N PRO A 202 24.27 -4.44 -31.09
CA PRO A 202 25.48 -4.94 -31.77
C PRO A 202 26.30 -5.90 -30.90
N ASP A 203 26.85 -6.95 -31.50
CA ASP A 203 27.63 -7.98 -30.85
C ASP A 203 28.75 -7.44 -29.95
N PHE A 204 29.44 -6.38 -30.38
CA PHE A 204 30.51 -5.80 -29.59
C PHE A 204 30.01 -5.14 -28.30
N ILE A 205 28.79 -4.63 -28.28
CA ILE A 205 28.11 -4.10 -27.10
C ILE A 205 27.73 -5.26 -26.16
N LEU A 206 27.11 -6.32 -26.71
CA LEU A 206 26.70 -7.49 -25.92
C LEU A 206 27.87 -8.22 -25.27
N LYS A 207 29.03 -8.24 -25.94
CA LYS A 207 30.29 -8.86 -25.44
C LYS A 207 31.14 -7.91 -24.57
N SER A 208 30.68 -6.71 -24.33
CA SER A 208 31.37 -5.72 -23.48
C SER A 208 31.22 -6.06 -21.98
N ASN A 209 31.97 -5.35 -21.14
CA ASN A 209 31.89 -5.48 -19.68
C ASN A 209 30.70 -4.71 -19.06
N LEU A 210 29.69 -4.35 -19.88
CA LEU A 210 28.50 -3.67 -19.39
C LEU A 210 27.62 -4.63 -18.60
N THR A 211 27.03 -4.13 -17.50
CA THR A 211 26.03 -4.87 -16.72
C THR A 211 24.72 -5.03 -17.50
N GLY A 212 23.89 -6.01 -17.14
CA GLY A 212 22.56 -6.18 -17.75
C GLY A 212 21.69 -4.92 -17.68
N ASN A 213 21.78 -4.13 -16.58
CA ASN A 213 21.08 -2.85 -16.46
C ASN A 213 21.59 -1.79 -17.44
N GLN A 214 22.90 -1.72 -17.69
CA GLN A 214 23.48 -0.81 -18.66
C GLN A 214 23.09 -1.20 -20.10
N LEU A 215 23.12 -2.50 -20.41
CA LEU A 215 22.64 -3.03 -21.68
C LEU A 215 21.15 -2.77 -21.89
N ALA A 216 20.31 -2.95 -20.87
CA ALA A 216 18.88 -2.66 -20.92
C ALA A 216 18.61 -1.17 -21.19
N LYS A 217 19.41 -0.27 -20.59
CA LYS A 217 19.31 1.17 -20.85
C LYS A 217 19.66 1.51 -22.32
N LEU A 218 20.67 0.87 -22.89
CA LEU A 218 21.01 1.00 -24.30
C LEU A 218 19.91 0.42 -25.21
N ALA A 219 19.40 -0.76 -24.86
CA ALA A 219 18.34 -1.43 -25.61
C ALA A 219 16.96 -0.75 -25.54
N SER A 220 16.81 0.26 -24.67
CA SER A 220 15.55 1.00 -24.53
C SER A 220 15.33 2.10 -25.59
N ILE A 221 16.31 2.38 -26.45
CA ILE A 221 16.18 3.34 -27.56
C ILE A 221 15.28 2.78 -28.67
N ASN A 222 14.67 3.66 -29.48
CA ASN A 222 13.78 3.24 -30.55
C ASN A 222 14.48 2.76 -31.83
N LYS A 223 15.73 3.17 -32.03
CA LYS A 223 16.59 2.75 -33.14
C LYS A 223 18.06 3.03 -32.78
N ILE A 224 18.96 2.24 -33.37
CA ILE A 224 20.39 2.48 -33.28
C ILE A 224 20.73 3.78 -34.02
N PRO A 225 21.46 4.74 -33.38
CA PRO A 225 21.90 5.96 -34.08
C PRO A 225 22.77 5.60 -35.27
N ALA A 226 22.53 6.28 -36.42
CA ALA A 226 23.42 6.15 -37.55
C ALA A 226 24.80 6.71 -37.21
N TYR A 227 25.86 5.93 -37.48
CA TYR A 227 27.23 6.40 -37.33
C TYR A 227 27.46 7.47 -38.38
N GLN A 228 27.71 8.70 -37.98
CA GLN A 228 28.30 9.71 -38.86
C GLN A 228 29.83 9.58 -38.71
N ILE A 229 30.49 9.06 -39.74
CA ILE A 229 31.92 9.08 -39.87
C ILE A 229 32.33 10.52 -40.23
#